data_d2e37d6a02ab873cf317cdd5ccdc7b42
#
_entry.id   d2e37d6a02ab873cf317cdd5ccdc7b42
#
_cell.length_a   1.000
_cell.length_b   1.000
_cell.length_c   1.000
_cell.angle_alpha   90.00
_cell.angle_beta   90.00
_cell.angle_gamma   90.00
#
_symmetry.space_group_name_H-M   'P 1'
#
loop_
_entity.id
_entity.type
_entity.pdbx_description
1 polymer ?
#
loop_
_entity_poly.entity_id
_entity_poly.type
_entity_poly.pdbx_seq_one_letter_code
_entity_poly.pdbx_strand_id
1 'polypeptide(L)'
;MNISTVELLDWLVKASYLVAATLFLLGLQRMASPLTARSGIRWAGLGMLLATVATFFLPELHNVPLILVALLLGAGLAWWSAGKVAITDMPQMVALYNGMGGGSAAAIGAVELLRYAFLANRDTSHWSAQALADLAARQPSGMVLLLAVVGAAIGAVSLSGSVIAWAKLDGRLDKRVTWPGQQVMNLLVALAVVVLAIIAASTLNTWAIVAFFVLALALGVLMTLPIGGADMPVVISLYNAFTGLAVSFEGYVLGNEALIIAGMMVGAAGILLTRLMAKAMNRPIRNVLFSNFGGGAGGEAQAITGAQKPIEASDVAAMMAYAERVVIVPGYGMAVAQAQHKIWELAQRLGQRGGKVKFAIHPVAGRMPGHMNVLLAEAGVPYDLIADMDDINPEFANTDVVLVIGANDVVNPVARTDPASPIYGMPVLDVVNARNVVVIKRGKGTGFAGIENALFYADNTRMLYGDGAEAAASLVSELKALDGGH
;
A
#
# COMPACT_ATOMS: atom_id res chain seq x y z
N MET A 1 44.21 17.37 20.90
CA MET A 1 43.92 16.28 19.93
C MET A 1 43.66 16.96 18.60
N ASN A 2 44.58 16.97 17.67
CA ASN A 2 44.36 17.50 16.32
C ASN A 2 43.58 16.44 15.55
N ILE A 3 42.25 16.66 15.39
CA ILE A 3 41.40 15.85 14.53
C ILE A 3 41.84 16.10 13.08
N SER A 4 42.14 15.08 12.32
CA SER A 4 42.44 15.22 10.89
C SER A 4 41.19 15.71 10.16
N THR A 5 41.37 16.43 9.04
CA THR A 5 40.25 16.91 8.22
C THR A 5 39.35 15.78 7.74
N VAL A 6 39.88 14.58 7.55
CA VAL A 6 39.13 13.37 7.15
C VAL A 6 38.26 12.85 8.29
N GLU A 7 38.80 12.81 9.52
CA GLU A 7 38.03 12.41 10.70
C GLU A 7 36.90 13.42 10.99
N LEU A 8 37.14 14.71 10.82
CA LEU A 8 36.11 15.74 10.98
C LEU A 8 34.97 15.57 9.97
N LEU A 9 35.28 15.29 8.69
CA LEU A 9 34.30 15.04 7.65
C LEU A 9 33.48 13.78 7.95
N ASP A 10 34.08 12.68 8.38
CA ASP A 10 33.38 11.46 8.76
C ASP A 10 32.40 11.70 9.92
N TRP A 11 32.84 12.45 10.95
CA TRP A 11 31.97 12.88 12.05
C TRP A 11 30.81 13.74 11.59
N LEU A 12 31.02 14.67 10.66
CA LEU A 12 29.96 15.53 10.13
C LEU A 12 28.93 14.72 9.30
N VAL A 13 29.38 13.76 8.52
CA VAL A 13 28.51 12.85 7.77
C VAL A 13 27.65 12.01 8.72
N LYS A 14 28.25 11.38 9.74
CA LYS A 14 27.51 10.61 10.75
C LYS A 14 26.52 11.45 11.53
N ALA A 15 26.90 12.65 11.94
CA ALA A 15 25.99 13.60 12.58
C ALA A 15 24.82 13.99 11.66
N SER A 16 25.09 14.19 10.36
CA SER A 16 24.06 14.47 9.36
C SER A 16 23.08 13.30 9.18
N TYR A 17 23.56 12.06 9.22
CA TYR A 17 22.71 10.86 9.18
C TYR A 17 21.83 10.74 10.43
N LEU A 18 22.35 11.05 11.61
CA LEU A 18 21.55 11.10 12.84
C LEU A 18 20.44 12.17 12.78
N VAL A 19 20.75 13.36 12.26
CA VAL A 19 19.76 14.40 12.04
C VAL A 19 18.74 13.96 11.00
N ALA A 20 19.16 13.35 9.89
CA ALA A 20 18.25 12.83 8.88
C ALA A 20 17.30 11.75 9.44
N ALA A 21 17.82 10.82 10.25
CA ALA A 21 17.01 9.81 10.94
C ALA A 21 15.98 10.45 11.89
N THR A 22 16.38 11.47 12.64
CA THR A 22 15.47 12.23 13.50
C THR A 22 14.36 12.93 12.69
N LEU A 23 14.72 13.51 11.54
CA LEU A 23 13.75 14.12 10.62
C LEU A 23 12.78 13.10 10.04
N PHE A 24 13.23 11.86 9.74
CA PHE A 24 12.35 10.77 9.32
C PHE A 24 11.36 10.38 10.42
N LEU A 25 11.84 10.21 11.66
CA LEU A 25 10.98 9.87 12.81
C LEU A 25 9.91 10.94 13.03
N LEU A 26 10.32 12.21 13.12
CA LEU A 26 9.40 13.33 13.30
C LEU A 26 8.47 13.50 12.10
N GLY A 27 8.97 13.25 10.89
CA GLY A 27 8.17 13.25 9.68
C GLY A 27 7.06 12.19 9.73
N LEU A 28 7.38 10.94 10.08
CA LEU A 28 6.41 9.85 10.25
C LEU A 28 5.39 10.16 11.35
N GLN A 29 5.83 10.66 12.49
CA GLN A 29 4.94 11.05 13.58
C GLN A 29 3.93 12.12 13.13
N ARG A 30 4.37 13.12 12.36
CA ARG A 30 3.48 14.17 11.83
C ARG A 30 2.56 13.65 10.72
N MET A 31 2.95 12.62 9.99
CA MET A 31 2.10 11.97 8.99
C MET A 31 0.96 11.14 9.59
N ALA A 32 1.01 10.81 10.88
CA ALA A 32 -0.06 10.09 11.56
C ALA A 32 -1.38 10.89 11.67
N SER A 33 -1.32 12.23 11.56
CA SER A 33 -2.51 13.09 11.54
C SER A 33 -2.67 13.77 10.19
N PRO A 34 -3.86 13.77 9.58
CA PRO A 34 -4.13 14.44 8.31
C PRO A 34 -3.79 15.93 8.32
N LEU A 35 -4.02 16.61 9.45
CA LEU A 35 -3.74 18.04 9.61
C LEU A 35 -2.25 18.37 9.51
N THR A 36 -1.39 17.48 9.97
CA THR A 36 0.07 17.67 9.99
C THR A 36 0.80 16.87 8.92
N ALA A 37 0.13 15.96 8.20
CA ALA A 37 0.73 15.05 7.22
C ALA A 37 1.55 15.78 6.15
N ARG A 38 1.03 16.88 5.59
CA ARG A 38 1.74 17.69 4.58
C ARG A 38 3.07 18.25 5.11
N SER A 39 3.10 18.68 6.38
CA SER A 39 4.35 19.12 7.00
C SER A 39 5.28 17.95 7.28
N GLY A 40 4.75 16.78 7.69
CA GLY A 40 5.50 15.56 7.93
C GLY A 40 6.27 15.08 6.69
N ILE A 41 5.61 15.08 5.52
CA ILE A 41 6.25 14.77 4.24
C ILE A 41 7.43 15.69 3.94
N ARG A 42 7.28 17.01 4.21
CA ARG A 42 8.37 17.97 4.01
C ARG A 42 9.56 17.71 4.94
N TRP A 43 9.31 17.33 6.19
CA TRP A 43 10.36 16.99 7.15
C TRP A 43 11.11 15.74 6.73
N ALA A 44 10.38 14.69 6.33
CA ALA A 44 10.99 13.47 5.80
C ALA A 44 11.79 13.73 4.51
N GLY A 45 11.27 14.56 3.61
CA GLY A 45 11.97 14.99 2.39
C GLY A 45 13.25 15.76 2.66
N LEU A 46 13.26 16.66 3.67
CA LEU A 46 14.46 17.36 4.12
C LEU A 46 15.50 16.39 4.70
N GLY A 47 15.05 15.40 5.48
CA GLY A 47 15.93 14.33 5.99
C GLY A 47 16.59 13.54 4.86
N MET A 48 15.81 13.15 3.83
CA MET A 48 16.34 12.45 2.67
C MET A 48 17.34 13.33 1.88
N LEU A 49 17.03 14.60 1.66
CA LEU A 49 17.94 15.52 1.00
C LEU A 49 19.25 15.66 1.77
N LEU A 50 19.15 15.85 3.09
CA LEU A 50 20.32 15.97 3.97
C LEU A 50 21.22 14.71 3.90
N ALA A 51 20.61 13.52 4.02
CA ALA A 51 21.34 12.25 3.94
C ALA A 51 22.02 12.08 2.57
N THR A 52 21.30 12.39 1.47
CA THR A 52 21.85 12.30 0.11
C THR A 52 23.02 13.26 -0.08
N VAL A 53 22.87 14.54 0.34
CA VAL A 53 23.95 15.53 0.22
C VAL A 53 25.14 15.13 1.09
N ALA A 54 24.91 14.69 2.33
CA ALA A 54 25.97 14.25 3.23
C ALA A 54 26.78 13.08 2.63
N THR A 55 26.13 12.16 1.92
CA THR A 55 26.82 11.04 1.27
C THR A 55 27.87 11.50 0.24
N PHE A 56 27.69 12.65 -0.43
CA PHE A 56 28.69 13.16 -1.38
C PHE A 56 29.98 13.63 -0.72
N PHE A 57 29.99 13.81 0.59
CA PHE A 57 31.18 14.19 1.37
C PHE A 57 31.95 12.99 1.94
N LEU A 58 31.51 11.74 1.63
CA LEU A 58 32.25 10.55 2.02
C LEU A 58 33.59 10.49 1.27
N PRO A 59 34.74 10.31 1.98
CA PRO A 59 36.07 10.35 1.36
C PRO A 59 36.29 9.24 0.31
N GLU A 60 35.59 8.12 0.43
CA GLU A 60 35.73 6.95 -0.45
C GLU A 60 34.71 6.90 -1.59
N LEU A 61 33.99 7.99 -1.83
CA LEU A 61 32.97 8.01 -2.87
C LEU A 61 33.60 8.09 -4.26
N HIS A 62 33.37 7.06 -5.06
CA HIS A 62 33.83 6.97 -6.44
C HIS A 62 32.67 7.17 -7.42
N ASN A 63 33.01 7.47 -8.70
CA ASN A 63 32.03 7.60 -9.78
C ASN A 63 30.94 8.69 -9.57
N VAL A 64 31.27 9.78 -8.89
CA VAL A 64 30.38 10.92 -8.64
C VAL A 64 29.59 11.38 -9.88
N PRO A 65 30.19 11.49 -11.10
CA PRO A 65 29.44 11.87 -12.30
C PRO A 65 28.32 10.88 -12.65
N LEU A 66 28.55 9.57 -12.50
CA LEU A 66 27.53 8.54 -12.76
C LEU A 66 26.40 8.59 -11.73
N ILE A 67 26.74 8.85 -10.46
CA ILE A 67 25.75 9.03 -9.39
C ILE A 67 24.86 10.24 -9.69
N LEU A 68 25.45 11.38 -10.10
CA LEU A 68 24.69 12.58 -10.46
C LEU A 68 23.78 12.34 -11.66
N VAL A 69 24.27 11.67 -12.70
CA VAL A 69 23.45 11.29 -13.86
C VAL A 69 22.29 10.40 -13.44
N ALA A 70 22.53 9.37 -12.62
CA ALA A 70 21.51 8.46 -12.14
C ALA A 70 20.44 9.20 -11.29
N LEU A 71 20.88 10.10 -10.40
CA LEU A 71 19.98 10.93 -9.58
C LEU A 71 19.12 11.86 -10.46
N LEU A 72 19.72 12.56 -11.43
CA LEU A 72 18.99 13.46 -12.32
C LEU A 72 17.96 12.72 -13.19
N LEU A 73 18.36 11.57 -13.76
CA LEU A 73 17.47 10.74 -14.54
C LEU A 73 16.33 10.17 -13.69
N GLY A 74 16.66 9.60 -12.53
CA GLY A 74 15.66 9.03 -11.61
C GLY A 74 14.70 10.08 -11.08
N ALA A 75 15.20 11.22 -10.59
CA ALA A 75 14.38 12.31 -10.10
C ALA A 75 13.54 12.95 -11.20
N GLY A 76 14.08 13.13 -12.41
CA GLY A 76 13.37 13.69 -13.55
C GLY A 76 12.21 12.79 -14.01
N LEU A 77 12.45 11.47 -14.14
CA LEU A 77 11.43 10.50 -14.48
C LEU A 77 10.35 10.41 -13.41
N ALA A 78 10.75 10.38 -12.13
CA ALA A 78 9.81 10.34 -11.01
C ALA A 78 8.94 11.59 -10.95
N TRP A 79 9.52 12.77 -11.11
CA TRP A 79 8.80 14.04 -11.16
C TRP A 79 7.79 14.08 -12.30
N TRP A 80 8.23 13.70 -13.50
CA TRP A 80 7.37 13.70 -14.69
C TRP A 80 6.22 12.69 -14.56
N SER A 81 6.48 11.47 -14.06
CA SER A 81 5.44 10.45 -13.87
C SER A 81 4.46 10.82 -12.77
N ALA A 82 4.96 11.30 -11.60
CA ALA A 82 4.11 11.67 -10.47
C ALA A 82 3.13 12.82 -10.82
N GLY A 83 3.54 13.77 -11.66
CA GLY A 83 2.68 14.87 -12.10
C GLY A 83 1.54 14.46 -13.05
N LYS A 84 1.55 13.23 -13.60
CA LYS A 84 0.55 12.73 -14.54
C LYS A 84 -0.39 11.69 -13.98
N VAL A 85 -0.11 11.18 -12.79
CA VAL A 85 -0.88 10.10 -12.19
C VAL A 85 -2.17 10.63 -11.60
N ALA A 86 -3.30 10.06 -12.00
CA ALA A 86 -4.57 10.32 -11.35
C ALA A 86 -4.57 9.72 -9.94
N ILE A 87 -5.35 10.32 -9.03
CA ILE A 87 -5.46 9.83 -7.64
C ILE A 87 -6.00 8.39 -7.60
N THR A 88 -6.87 8.02 -8.54
CA THR A 88 -7.36 6.65 -8.72
C THR A 88 -6.25 5.64 -9.02
N ASP A 89 -5.14 6.08 -9.60
CA ASP A 89 -4.00 5.25 -10.00
C ASP A 89 -2.85 5.25 -8.98
N MET A 90 -3.02 5.98 -7.86
CA MET A 90 -2.02 5.99 -6.79
C MET A 90 -1.66 4.58 -6.27
N PRO A 91 -2.58 3.62 -6.09
CA PRO A 91 -2.22 2.28 -5.65
C PRO A 91 -1.23 1.59 -6.59
N GLN A 92 -1.39 1.76 -7.91
CA GLN A 92 -0.48 1.24 -8.92
C GLN A 92 0.92 1.87 -8.78
N MET A 93 0.97 3.20 -8.61
CA MET A 93 2.23 3.91 -8.43
C MET A 93 2.95 3.53 -7.14
N VAL A 94 2.22 3.38 -6.03
CA VAL A 94 2.77 2.92 -4.76
C VAL A 94 3.39 1.53 -4.92
N ALA A 95 2.72 0.61 -5.61
CA ALA A 95 3.25 -0.72 -5.88
C ALA A 95 4.54 -0.65 -6.71
N LEU A 96 4.56 0.15 -7.79
CA LEU A 96 5.73 0.28 -8.67
C LEU A 96 6.92 0.88 -7.93
N TYR A 97 6.75 1.99 -7.21
CA TYR A 97 7.83 2.63 -6.46
C TYR A 97 8.36 1.76 -5.32
N ASN A 98 7.48 1.01 -4.65
CA ASN A 98 7.90 0.01 -3.69
C ASN A 98 8.80 -1.05 -4.33
N GLY A 99 8.40 -1.55 -5.52
CA GLY A 99 9.20 -2.48 -6.30
C GLY A 99 10.58 -1.92 -6.66
N MET A 100 10.64 -0.64 -7.07
CA MET A 100 11.93 0.02 -7.36
C MET A 100 12.82 0.11 -6.12
N GLY A 101 12.26 0.40 -4.94
CA GLY A 101 13.00 0.37 -3.66
C GLY A 101 13.56 -1.01 -3.35
N GLY A 102 12.75 -2.07 -3.49
CA GLY A 102 13.20 -3.46 -3.35
C GLY A 102 14.28 -3.83 -4.37
N GLY A 103 14.11 -3.39 -5.63
CA GLY A 103 15.08 -3.59 -6.69
C GLY A 103 16.41 -2.89 -6.44
N SER A 104 16.38 -1.69 -5.85
CA SER A 104 17.60 -0.97 -5.45
C SER A 104 18.37 -1.74 -4.36
N ALA A 105 17.66 -2.25 -3.34
CA ALA A 105 18.29 -3.10 -2.31
C ALA A 105 18.88 -4.38 -2.94
N ALA A 106 18.11 -5.06 -3.80
CA ALA A 106 18.61 -6.24 -4.52
C ALA A 106 19.86 -5.92 -5.38
N ALA A 107 19.89 -4.75 -6.04
CA ALA A 107 21.03 -4.33 -6.84
C ALA A 107 22.28 -4.03 -5.97
N ILE A 108 22.10 -3.44 -4.79
CA ILE A 108 23.20 -3.23 -3.82
C ILE A 108 23.79 -4.58 -3.43
N GLY A 109 22.94 -5.52 -2.97
CA GLY A 109 23.40 -6.86 -2.61
C GLY A 109 24.07 -7.60 -3.79
N ALA A 110 23.54 -7.44 -5.01
CA ALA A 110 24.16 -8.03 -6.21
C ALA A 110 25.56 -7.46 -6.47
N VAL A 111 25.71 -6.14 -6.40
CA VAL A 111 27.00 -5.47 -6.61
C VAL A 111 28.00 -5.92 -5.56
N GLU A 112 27.62 -5.94 -4.29
CA GLU A 112 28.53 -6.36 -3.21
C GLU A 112 28.92 -7.83 -3.33
N LEU A 113 27.98 -8.75 -3.58
CA LEU A 113 28.27 -10.17 -3.78
C LEU A 113 29.18 -10.41 -4.98
N LEU A 114 28.93 -9.73 -6.11
CA LEU A 114 29.78 -9.84 -7.31
C LEU A 114 31.17 -9.23 -7.07
N ARG A 115 31.25 -8.13 -6.33
CA ARG A 115 32.53 -7.52 -5.93
C ARG A 115 33.36 -8.49 -5.09
N TYR A 116 32.76 -9.14 -4.11
CA TYR A 116 33.43 -10.14 -3.30
C TYR A 116 33.81 -11.40 -4.11
N ALA A 117 32.92 -11.83 -5.01
CA ALA A 117 33.20 -12.94 -5.94
C ALA A 117 34.41 -12.62 -6.85
N PHE A 118 34.46 -11.41 -7.38
CA PHE A 118 35.58 -10.95 -8.20
C PHE A 118 36.89 -10.90 -7.41
N LEU A 119 36.88 -10.42 -6.17
CA LEU A 119 38.03 -10.38 -5.30
C LEU A 119 38.53 -11.79 -4.91
N ALA A 120 37.59 -12.71 -4.61
CA ALA A 120 37.90 -14.08 -4.21
C ALA A 120 38.47 -14.91 -5.38
N ASN A 121 38.02 -14.66 -6.62
CA ASN A 121 38.48 -15.40 -7.81
C ASN A 121 39.64 -14.74 -8.55
N ARG A 122 40.25 -13.70 -7.97
CA ARG A 122 41.36 -12.99 -8.59
C ARG A 122 42.63 -13.81 -8.48
N ASP A 123 43.40 -13.89 -9.57
CA ASP A 123 44.74 -14.52 -9.55
C ASP A 123 45.68 -13.69 -8.67
N THR A 124 46.06 -14.26 -7.54
CA THR A 124 46.95 -13.65 -6.53
C THR A 124 48.35 -14.23 -6.54
N SER A 125 48.69 -15.10 -7.51
CA SER A 125 49.95 -15.82 -7.57
C SER A 125 51.21 -14.91 -7.61
N HIS A 126 51.04 -13.66 -8.07
CA HIS A 126 52.09 -12.67 -8.21
C HIS A 126 52.03 -11.54 -7.16
N TRP A 127 51.18 -11.67 -6.13
CA TRP A 127 50.99 -10.61 -5.15
C TRP A 127 51.97 -10.68 -4.00
N SER A 128 52.38 -9.51 -3.48
CA SER A 128 53.22 -9.42 -2.28
C SER A 128 52.45 -9.88 -1.04
N ALA A 129 53.16 -10.34 -0.01
CA ALA A 129 52.55 -10.71 1.27
C ALA A 129 51.69 -9.58 1.88
N GLN A 130 52.11 -8.34 1.67
CA GLN A 130 51.37 -7.16 2.15
C GLN A 130 50.06 -6.95 1.38
N ALA A 131 50.09 -7.13 0.06
CA ALA A 131 48.88 -7.05 -0.76
C ALA A 131 47.87 -8.18 -0.45
N LEU A 132 48.36 -9.38 -0.11
CA LEU A 132 47.55 -10.50 0.36
C LEU A 132 46.93 -10.23 1.73
N ALA A 133 47.66 -9.61 2.66
CA ALA A 133 47.19 -9.22 3.96
C ALA A 133 46.08 -8.12 3.84
N ASP A 134 46.29 -7.14 2.96
CA ASP A 134 45.30 -6.10 2.67
C ASP A 134 44.03 -6.68 2.03
N LEU A 135 44.16 -7.67 1.15
CA LEU A 135 43.04 -8.39 0.57
C LEU A 135 42.25 -9.16 1.64
N ALA A 136 42.96 -9.87 2.52
CA ALA A 136 42.37 -10.61 3.63
C ALA A 136 41.63 -9.69 4.61
N ALA A 137 42.16 -8.50 4.88
CA ALA A 137 41.53 -7.50 5.73
C ALA A 137 40.26 -6.90 5.10
N ARG A 138 40.16 -6.94 3.76
CA ARG A 138 38.93 -6.47 3.01
C ARG A 138 37.88 -7.56 2.78
N GLN A 139 38.15 -8.79 3.24
CA GLN A 139 37.12 -9.85 3.14
C GLN A 139 35.95 -9.54 4.08
N PRO A 140 34.71 -9.71 3.59
CA PRO A 140 33.53 -9.46 4.41
C PRO A 140 33.44 -10.47 5.55
N SER A 141 32.92 -10.03 6.68
CA SER A 141 32.55 -10.97 7.74
C SER A 141 31.40 -11.86 7.27
N GLY A 142 31.27 -13.06 7.83
CA GLY A 142 30.15 -13.95 7.52
C GLY A 142 28.79 -13.32 7.77
N MET A 143 28.69 -12.37 8.73
CA MET A 143 27.48 -11.61 9.00
C MET A 143 27.13 -10.64 7.85
N VAL A 144 28.12 -9.95 7.29
CA VAL A 144 27.93 -9.05 6.14
C VAL A 144 27.43 -9.84 4.92
N LEU A 145 28.06 -10.99 4.63
CA LEU A 145 27.60 -11.86 3.53
C LEU A 145 26.18 -12.40 3.76
N LEU A 146 25.87 -12.82 4.98
CA LEU A 146 24.52 -13.27 5.33
C LEU A 146 23.49 -12.18 5.08
N LEU A 147 23.76 -10.96 5.58
CA LEU A 147 22.80 -9.85 5.44
C LEU A 147 22.70 -9.38 3.99
N ALA A 148 23.79 -9.35 3.22
CA ALA A 148 23.76 -9.05 1.79
C ALA A 148 22.88 -10.04 1.01
N VAL A 149 23.00 -11.33 1.27
CA VAL A 149 22.21 -12.36 0.60
C VAL A 149 20.74 -12.29 1.02
N VAL A 150 20.46 -12.12 2.31
CA VAL A 150 19.09 -12.02 2.83
C VAL A 150 18.41 -10.73 2.32
N GLY A 151 19.12 -9.60 2.40
CA GLY A 151 18.63 -8.32 1.87
C GLY A 151 18.35 -8.39 0.37
N ALA A 152 19.29 -8.96 -0.40
CA ALA A 152 19.13 -9.16 -1.84
C ALA A 152 17.94 -10.07 -2.18
N ALA A 153 17.76 -11.20 -1.47
CA ALA A 153 16.62 -12.10 -1.68
C ALA A 153 15.28 -11.39 -1.45
N ILE A 154 15.15 -10.74 -0.30
CA ILE A 154 13.93 -10.01 0.06
C ILE A 154 13.66 -8.87 -0.93
N GLY A 155 14.71 -8.13 -1.31
CA GLY A 155 14.63 -7.05 -2.29
C GLY A 155 14.18 -7.53 -3.68
N ALA A 156 14.73 -8.65 -4.17
CA ALA A 156 14.37 -9.25 -5.45
C ALA A 156 12.92 -9.77 -5.46
N VAL A 157 12.49 -10.45 -4.39
CA VAL A 157 11.08 -10.88 -4.21
C VAL A 157 10.14 -9.68 -4.16
N SER A 158 10.52 -8.63 -3.43
CA SER A 158 9.72 -7.41 -3.34
C SER A 158 9.61 -6.69 -4.69
N LEU A 159 10.70 -6.61 -5.46
CA LEU A 159 10.69 -6.02 -6.81
C LEU A 159 9.70 -6.74 -7.71
N SER A 160 9.90 -8.03 -7.92
CA SER A 160 9.10 -8.79 -8.88
C SER A 160 7.65 -8.94 -8.43
N GLY A 161 7.41 -9.17 -7.15
CA GLY A 161 6.08 -9.22 -6.56
C GLY A 161 5.32 -7.90 -6.70
N SER A 162 5.99 -6.77 -6.46
CA SER A 162 5.40 -5.43 -6.62
C SER A 162 5.08 -5.10 -8.08
N VAL A 163 5.90 -5.54 -9.05
CA VAL A 163 5.61 -5.38 -10.48
C VAL A 163 4.36 -6.17 -10.88
N ILE A 164 4.20 -7.40 -10.38
CA ILE A 164 2.97 -8.18 -10.62
C ILE A 164 1.76 -7.52 -9.95
N ALA A 165 1.91 -7.02 -8.72
CA ALA A 165 0.85 -6.29 -8.03
C ALA A 165 0.43 -5.03 -8.81
N TRP A 166 1.38 -4.26 -9.31
CA TRP A 166 1.13 -3.14 -10.20
C TRP A 166 0.34 -3.55 -11.44
N ALA A 167 0.78 -4.60 -12.15
CA ALA A 167 0.12 -5.06 -13.38
C ALA A 167 -1.32 -5.54 -13.13
N LYS A 168 -1.60 -6.10 -11.93
CA LYS A 168 -2.95 -6.50 -11.52
C LYS A 168 -3.83 -5.30 -11.18
N LEU A 169 -3.30 -4.31 -10.51
CA LEU A 169 -4.05 -3.09 -10.19
C LEU A 169 -4.33 -2.23 -11.43
N ASP A 170 -3.42 -2.26 -12.42
CA ASP A 170 -3.56 -1.57 -13.71
C ASP A 170 -4.51 -2.29 -14.68
N GLY A 171 -5.04 -3.46 -14.29
CA GLY A 171 -5.97 -4.25 -15.12
C GLY A 171 -5.30 -5.02 -16.25
N ARG A 172 -3.97 -5.04 -16.34
CA ARG A 172 -3.23 -5.83 -17.37
C ARG A 172 -3.24 -7.33 -17.07
N LEU A 173 -3.36 -7.70 -15.80
CA LEU A 173 -3.40 -9.07 -15.31
C LEU A 173 -4.65 -9.29 -14.44
N ASP A 174 -5.84 -9.22 -15.05
CA ASP A 174 -7.11 -9.34 -14.31
C ASP A 174 -7.37 -10.74 -13.75
N LYS A 175 -6.81 -11.77 -14.39
CA LYS A 175 -7.08 -13.15 -14.03
C LYS A 175 -6.17 -13.62 -12.90
N ARG A 176 -6.75 -14.34 -11.94
CA ARG A 176 -5.97 -15.16 -10.99
C ARG A 176 -5.36 -16.33 -11.76
N VAL A 177 -4.04 -16.43 -11.72
CA VAL A 177 -3.34 -17.56 -12.34
C VAL A 177 -3.00 -18.55 -11.24
N THR A 178 -3.73 -19.65 -11.22
CA THR A 178 -3.56 -20.74 -10.25
C THR A 178 -3.46 -22.07 -10.98
N TRP A 179 -2.63 -22.97 -10.45
CA TRP A 179 -2.49 -24.34 -10.96
C TRP A 179 -2.36 -25.34 -9.81
N PRO A 180 -2.68 -26.63 -10.04
CA PRO A 180 -2.52 -27.67 -9.03
C PRO A 180 -1.07 -27.76 -8.55
N GLY A 181 -0.86 -27.86 -7.23
CA GLY A 181 0.50 -27.99 -6.66
C GLY A 181 1.29 -26.71 -6.55
N GLN A 182 0.73 -25.55 -6.87
CA GLN A 182 1.42 -24.24 -6.84
C GLN A 182 2.10 -23.96 -5.49
N GLN A 183 1.48 -24.32 -4.38
CA GLN A 183 2.07 -24.09 -3.03
C GLN A 183 3.34 -24.91 -2.84
N VAL A 184 3.33 -26.18 -3.28
CA VAL A 184 4.50 -27.05 -3.21
C VAL A 184 5.62 -26.49 -4.09
N MET A 185 5.29 -26.03 -5.28
CA MET A 185 6.25 -25.41 -6.18
C MET A 185 6.84 -24.13 -5.57
N ASN A 186 6.02 -23.24 -5.00
CA ASN A 186 6.50 -22.02 -4.33
C ASN A 186 7.43 -22.37 -3.17
N LEU A 187 7.11 -23.40 -2.38
CA LEU A 187 7.96 -23.88 -1.30
C LEU A 187 9.28 -24.43 -1.81
N LEU A 188 9.26 -25.23 -2.90
CA LEU A 188 10.48 -25.77 -3.51
C LEU A 188 11.37 -24.66 -4.08
N VAL A 189 10.79 -23.65 -4.75
CA VAL A 189 11.52 -22.48 -5.24
C VAL A 189 12.10 -21.67 -4.08
N ALA A 190 11.33 -21.45 -3.01
CA ALA A 190 11.83 -20.76 -1.81
C ALA A 190 12.99 -21.52 -1.18
N LEU A 191 12.89 -22.84 -1.04
CA LEU A 191 13.98 -23.70 -0.56
C LEU A 191 15.22 -23.62 -1.46
N ALA A 192 15.02 -23.66 -2.78
CA ALA A 192 16.11 -23.51 -3.74
C ALA A 192 16.79 -22.13 -3.65
N VAL A 193 16.04 -21.07 -3.43
CA VAL A 193 16.58 -19.72 -3.16
C VAL A 193 17.46 -19.74 -1.91
N VAL A 194 17.00 -20.37 -0.82
CA VAL A 194 17.78 -20.47 0.42
C VAL A 194 19.07 -21.28 0.20
N VAL A 195 18.98 -22.42 -0.50
CA VAL A 195 20.16 -23.25 -0.80
C VAL A 195 21.16 -22.48 -1.66
N LEU A 196 20.67 -21.83 -2.73
CA LEU A 196 21.55 -21.01 -3.58
C LEU A 196 22.12 -19.79 -2.85
N ALA A 197 21.38 -19.21 -1.92
CA ALA A 197 21.86 -18.16 -1.03
C ALA A 197 23.07 -18.62 -0.22
N ILE A 198 22.99 -19.81 0.39
CA ILE A 198 24.07 -20.42 1.15
C ILE A 198 25.28 -20.71 0.24
N ILE A 199 25.03 -21.29 -0.93
CA ILE A 199 26.09 -21.59 -1.90
C ILE A 199 26.75 -20.29 -2.39
N ALA A 200 25.97 -19.26 -2.74
CA ALA A 200 26.49 -17.98 -3.20
C ALA A 200 27.35 -17.29 -2.13
N ALA A 201 26.90 -17.30 -0.88
CA ALA A 201 27.66 -16.71 0.24
C ALA A 201 28.93 -17.51 0.60
N SER A 202 28.89 -18.85 0.50
CA SER A 202 30.03 -19.69 0.88
C SER A 202 31.07 -19.84 -0.22
N THR A 203 30.66 -19.91 -1.49
CA THR A 203 31.57 -20.16 -2.62
C THR A 203 31.91 -18.90 -3.39
N LEU A 204 31.13 -17.81 -3.26
CA LEU A 204 31.24 -16.59 -4.05
C LEU A 204 31.30 -16.86 -5.56
N ASN A 205 30.62 -17.93 -6.00
CA ASN A 205 30.57 -18.31 -7.41
C ASN A 205 29.56 -17.42 -8.17
N THR A 206 30.02 -16.75 -9.22
CA THR A 206 29.20 -15.82 -10.02
C THR A 206 27.93 -16.48 -10.58
N TRP A 207 28.01 -17.72 -11.04
CA TRP A 207 26.84 -18.42 -11.59
C TRP A 207 25.82 -18.79 -10.52
N ALA A 208 26.29 -19.14 -9.31
CA ALA A 208 25.42 -19.37 -8.16
C ALA A 208 24.70 -18.06 -7.75
N ILE A 209 25.40 -16.93 -7.76
CA ILE A 209 24.82 -15.61 -7.49
C ILE A 209 23.74 -15.28 -8.54
N VAL A 210 24.04 -15.45 -9.83
CA VAL A 210 23.05 -15.20 -10.91
C VAL A 210 21.82 -16.10 -10.76
N ALA A 211 22.02 -17.41 -10.55
CA ALA A 211 20.93 -18.37 -10.36
C ALA A 211 20.07 -18.00 -9.14
N PHE A 212 20.70 -17.58 -8.04
CA PHE A 212 20.02 -17.09 -6.84
C PHE A 212 19.09 -15.92 -7.15
N PHE A 213 19.57 -14.88 -7.85
CA PHE A 213 18.75 -13.73 -8.20
C PHE A 213 17.59 -14.09 -9.14
N VAL A 214 17.84 -14.93 -10.14
CA VAL A 214 16.80 -15.39 -11.07
C VAL A 214 15.68 -16.13 -10.33
N LEU A 215 16.03 -17.03 -9.41
CA LEU A 215 15.04 -17.76 -8.63
C LEU A 215 14.34 -16.88 -7.59
N ALA A 216 15.02 -15.92 -6.98
CA ALA A 216 14.40 -14.95 -6.06
C ALA A 216 13.38 -14.06 -6.78
N LEU A 217 13.70 -13.58 -7.97
CA LEU A 217 12.75 -12.84 -8.83
C LEU A 217 11.57 -13.73 -9.24
N ALA A 218 11.83 -14.98 -9.64
CA ALA A 218 10.78 -15.93 -9.98
C ALA A 218 9.85 -16.20 -8.80
N LEU A 219 10.39 -16.33 -7.59
CA LEU A 219 9.62 -16.54 -6.36
C LEU A 219 8.61 -15.40 -6.11
N GLY A 220 9.04 -14.14 -6.24
CA GLY A 220 8.13 -12.99 -6.07
C GLY A 220 6.99 -12.99 -7.09
N VAL A 221 7.27 -13.34 -8.35
CA VAL A 221 6.24 -13.53 -9.39
C VAL A 221 5.27 -14.63 -8.98
N LEU A 222 5.78 -15.82 -8.65
CA LEU A 222 4.99 -17.01 -8.33
C LEU A 222 4.11 -16.81 -7.08
N MET A 223 4.59 -16.08 -6.09
CA MET A 223 3.81 -15.74 -4.89
C MET A 223 2.67 -14.77 -5.18
N THR A 224 2.85 -13.84 -6.12
CA THR A 224 1.86 -12.76 -6.35
C THR A 224 0.83 -13.13 -7.42
N LEU A 225 1.15 -13.99 -8.37
CA LEU A 225 0.25 -14.39 -9.47
C LEU A 225 -1.12 -14.93 -9.00
N PRO A 226 -1.23 -15.78 -7.96
CA PRO A 226 -2.51 -16.34 -7.53
C PRO A 226 -3.39 -15.35 -6.76
N ILE A 227 -2.82 -14.23 -6.29
CA ILE A 227 -3.51 -13.28 -5.43
C ILE A 227 -4.47 -12.41 -6.25
N GLY A 228 -5.69 -12.23 -5.79
CA GLY A 228 -6.70 -11.39 -6.46
C GLY A 228 -6.50 -9.89 -6.22
N GLY A 229 -7.07 -9.05 -7.09
CA GLY A 229 -6.98 -7.58 -6.98
C GLY A 229 -7.51 -7.01 -5.67
N ALA A 230 -8.52 -7.64 -5.07
CA ALA A 230 -9.08 -7.21 -3.77
C ALA A 230 -8.07 -7.32 -2.61
N ASP A 231 -7.17 -8.31 -2.66
CA ASP A 231 -6.19 -8.56 -1.61
C ASP A 231 -4.87 -7.82 -1.85
N MET A 232 -4.72 -7.14 -3.01
CA MET A 232 -3.51 -6.40 -3.37
C MET A 232 -3.08 -5.33 -2.36
N PRO A 233 -3.98 -4.58 -1.71
CA PRO A 233 -3.58 -3.61 -0.69
C PRO A 233 -2.77 -4.23 0.45
N VAL A 234 -3.15 -5.43 0.93
CA VAL A 234 -2.40 -6.16 1.98
C VAL A 234 -1.06 -6.62 1.45
N VAL A 235 -1.02 -7.12 0.21
CA VAL A 235 0.19 -7.61 -0.44
C VAL A 235 1.20 -6.49 -0.67
N ILE A 236 0.74 -5.31 -1.14
CA ILE A 236 1.60 -4.14 -1.33
C ILE A 236 2.18 -3.67 0.01
N SER A 237 1.36 -3.64 1.06
CA SER A 237 1.82 -3.30 2.40
C SER A 237 2.87 -4.28 2.92
N LEU A 238 2.70 -5.57 2.65
CA LEU A 238 3.67 -6.61 2.99
C LEU A 238 4.98 -6.44 2.22
N TYR A 239 4.91 -6.20 0.90
CA TYR A 239 6.11 -5.92 0.12
C TYR A 239 6.80 -4.62 0.52
N ASN A 240 6.04 -3.62 0.98
CA ASN A 240 6.63 -2.42 1.57
C ASN A 240 7.43 -2.74 2.85
N ALA A 241 6.91 -3.62 3.71
CA ALA A 241 7.65 -4.10 4.87
C ALA A 241 8.92 -4.87 4.47
N PHE A 242 8.83 -5.73 3.46
CA PHE A 242 9.98 -6.46 2.91
C PHE A 242 11.03 -5.53 2.31
N THR A 243 10.61 -4.52 1.54
CA THR A 243 11.51 -3.49 1.02
C THR A 243 12.24 -2.76 2.15
N GLY A 244 11.53 -2.36 3.20
CA GLY A 244 12.14 -1.73 4.38
C GLY A 244 13.19 -2.62 5.04
N LEU A 245 12.90 -3.90 5.25
CA LEU A 245 13.86 -4.86 5.80
C LEU A 245 15.07 -5.05 4.88
N ALA A 246 14.86 -5.19 3.58
CA ALA A 246 15.94 -5.32 2.60
C ALA A 246 16.88 -4.10 2.64
N VAL A 247 16.32 -2.88 2.62
CA VAL A 247 17.09 -1.63 2.72
C VAL A 247 17.88 -1.56 4.03
N SER A 248 17.29 -2.02 5.16
CA SER A 248 17.99 -2.05 6.45
C SER A 248 19.20 -3.01 6.43
N PHE A 249 19.05 -4.20 5.85
CA PHE A 249 20.11 -5.17 5.74
C PHE A 249 21.24 -4.68 4.81
N GLU A 250 20.89 -4.10 3.66
CA GLU A 250 21.88 -3.52 2.75
C GLU A 250 22.53 -2.26 3.36
N GLY A 251 21.80 -1.50 4.17
CA GLY A 251 22.38 -0.40 4.95
C GLY A 251 23.48 -0.87 5.89
N TYR A 252 23.29 -2.03 6.54
CA TYR A 252 24.32 -2.65 7.37
C TYR A 252 25.53 -3.10 6.52
N VAL A 253 25.30 -3.71 5.38
CA VAL A 253 26.36 -4.15 4.43
C VAL A 253 27.20 -2.97 3.98
N LEU A 254 26.57 -1.82 3.71
CA LEU A 254 27.26 -0.59 3.31
C LEU A 254 27.81 0.24 4.48
N GLY A 255 27.55 -0.15 5.74
CA GLY A 255 27.91 0.66 6.91
C GLY A 255 27.18 2.01 6.96
N ASN A 256 26.00 2.12 6.36
CA ASN A 256 25.21 3.35 6.28
C ASN A 256 24.07 3.36 7.31
N GLU A 257 24.28 4.10 8.40
CA GLU A 257 23.34 4.19 9.53
C GLU A 257 21.98 4.79 9.14
N ALA A 258 21.97 5.74 8.20
CA ALA A 258 20.72 6.35 7.72
C ALA A 258 19.83 5.33 7.01
N LEU A 259 20.40 4.45 6.18
CA LEU A 259 19.68 3.36 5.51
C LEU A 259 19.18 2.32 6.51
N ILE A 260 20.00 1.97 7.51
CA ILE A 260 19.60 1.03 8.57
C ILE A 260 18.34 1.56 9.28
N ILE A 261 18.39 2.80 9.76
CA ILE A 261 17.30 3.40 10.54
C ILE A 261 16.05 3.58 9.66
N ALA A 262 16.20 4.15 8.46
CA ALA A 262 15.08 4.34 7.54
C ALA A 262 14.43 3.01 7.17
N GLY A 263 15.23 1.99 6.85
CA GLY A 263 14.75 0.65 6.52
C GLY A 263 14.02 -0.03 7.67
N MET A 264 14.54 0.04 8.90
CA MET A 264 13.86 -0.49 10.09
C MET A 264 12.52 0.19 10.34
N MET A 265 12.46 1.52 10.19
CA MET A 265 11.22 2.28 10.39
C MET A 265 10.14 1.89 9.38
N VAL A 266 10.51 1.85 8.10
CA VAL A 266 9.59 1.45 7.02
C VAL A 266 9.17 -0.01 7.18
N GLY A 267 10.10 -0.89 7.53
CA GLY A 267 9.83 -2.31 7.79
C GLY A 267 8.84 -2.49 8.94
N ALA A 268 9.06 -1.83 10.07
CA ALA A 268 8.18 -1.90 11.24
C ALA A 268 6.78 -1.32 10.96
N ALA A 269 6.73 -0.13 10.35
CA ALA A 269 5.47 0.50 9.95
C ALA A 269 4.69 -0.36 8.94
N GLY A 270 5.39 -0.92 7.94
CA GLY A 270 4.80 -1.81 6.94
C GLY A 270 4.23 -3.11 7.54
N ILE A 271 4.93 -3.73 8.50
CA ILE A 271 4.43 -4.92 9.21
C ILE A 271 3.16 -4.58 10.00
N LEU A 272 3.18 -3.47 10.74
CA LEU A 272 2.02 -3.02 11.50
C LEU A 272 0.82 -2.78 10.60
N LEU A 273 1.02 -2.03 9.50
CA LEU A 273 -0.03 -1.72 8.52
C LEU A 273 -0.57 -3.01 7.88
N THR A 274 0.29 -3.95 7.51
CA THR A 274 -0.12 -5.26 6.96
C THR A 274 -1.02 -6.03 7.93
N ARG A 275 -0.66 -6.03 9.23
CA ARG A 275 -1.48 -6.69 10.27
C ARG A 275 -2.84 -6.02 10.43
N LEU A 276 -2.88 -4.69 10.48
CA LEU A 276 -4.13 -3.94 10.62
C LEU A 276 -5.06 -4.16 9.42
N MET A 277 -4.50 -4.13 8.20
CA MET A 277 -5.27 -4.38 6.99
C MET A 277 -5.78 -5.83 6.89
N ALA A 278 -4.92 -6.81 7.21
CA ALA A 278 -5.33 -8.20 7.25
C ALA A 278 -6.46 -8.43 8.27
N LYS A 279 -6.39 -7.78 9.45
CA LYS A 279 -7.47 -7.80 10.45
C LYS A 279 -8.73 -7.14 9.92
N ALA A 280 -8.63 -5.97 9.29
CA ALA A 280 -9.78 -5.25 8.73
C ALA A 280 -10.48 -6.01 7.60
N MET A 281 -9.75 -6.92 6.91
CA MET A 281 -10.31 -7.83 5.89
C MET A 281 -10.71 -9.20 6.46
N ASN A 282 -10.58 -9.41 7.78
CA ASN A 282 -10.75 -10.71 8.44
C ASN A 282 -9.96 -11.85 7.76
N ARG A 283 -8.74 -11.56 7.30
CA ARG A 283 -7.87 -12.52 6.65
C ARG A 283 -6.54 -12.63 7.40
N PRO A 284 -6.20 -13.80 7.97
CA PRO A 284 -4.90 -13.99 8.59
C PRO A 284 -3.78 -13.86 7.56
N ILE A 285 -2.68 -13.18 7.90
CA ILE A 285 -1.53 -12.96 7.01
C ILE A 285 -0.99 -14.29 6.45
N ARG A 286 -1.05 -15.36 7.25
CA ARG A 286 -0.68 -16.70 6.78
C ARG A 286 -1.49 -17.12 5.55
N ASN A 287 -2.79 -16.81 5.50
CA ASN A 287 -3.63 -17.11 4.35
C ASN A 287 -3.28 -16.21 3.15
N VAL A 288 -2.84 -14.98 3.39
CA VAL A 288 -2.35 -14.09 2.33
C VAL A 288 -1.10 -14.66 1.67
N LEU A 289 -0.20 -15.25 2.46
CA LEU A 289 1.09 -15.77 1.98
C LEU A 289 1.02 -17.20 1.42
N PHE A 290 0.20 -18.06 2.03
CA PHE A 290 0.28 -19.51 1.83
C PHE A 290 -1.04 -20.18 1.43
N SER A 291 -2.16 -19.48 1.36
CA SER A 291 -3.44 -20.08 0.96
C SER A 291 -3.79 -19.73 -0.47
N ASN A 292 -4.42 -20.68 -1.16
CA ASN A 292 -5.19 -20.38 -2.36
C ASN A 292 -6.31 -19.40 -1.98
N PHE A 293 -6.20 -18.16 -2.37
CA PHE A 293 -7.26 -17.17 -2.24
C PHE A 293 -8.46 -17.60 -3.11
N GLY A 294 -9.38 -18.30 -2.52
CA GLY A 294 -10.57 -18.81 -3.21
C GLY A 294 -11.20 -20.03 -2.56
N GLY A 295 -10.52 -20.63 -1.59
CA GLY A 295 -11.09 -21.67 -0.75
C GLY A 295 -11.74 -21.07 0.50
N GLY A 296 -12.66 -20.14 0.36
CA GLY A 296 -13.72 -19.97 1.32
C GLY A 296 -14.52 -21.28 1.25
N ALA A 297 -14.77 -21.90 2.39
CA ALA A 297 -15.67 -23.05 2.45
C ALA A 297 -16.93 -22.66 1.64
N GLY A 298 -17.13 -23.35 0.51
CA GLY A 298 -18.34 -23.20 -0.29
C GLY A 298 -19.50 -23.83 0.47
N GLY A 299 -19.92 -23.20 1.55
CA GLY A 299 -21.26 -23.36 2.06
C GLY A 299 -22.19 -22.70 1.05
N GLU A 300 -23.29 -23.31 0.72
CA GLU A 300 -24.34 -22.66 -0.05
C GLU A 300 -24.70 -21.37 0.68
N ALA A 301 -24.40 -20.23 0.04
CA ALA A 301 -24.77 -18.92 0.58
C ALA A 301 -26.29 -18.94 0.81
N GLN A 302 -26.75 -18.48 1.98
CA GLN A 302 -28.17 -18.35 2.25
C GLN A 302 -28.80 -17.52 1.13
N ALA A 303 -29.83 -18.05 0.49
CA ALA A 303 -30.56 -17.34 -0.53
C ALA A 303 -31.19 -16.10 0.11
N ILE A 304 -30.79 -14.91 -0.34
CA ILE A 304 -31.34 -13.65 0.15
C ILE A 304 -32.75 -13.54 -0.38
N THR A 305 -33.71 -13.49 0.54
CA THR A 305 -35.16 -13.32 0.22
C THR A 305 -35.47 -11.82 0.23
N GLY A 306 -36.20 -11.34 -0.77
CA GLY A 306 -36.65 -9.95 -0.88
C GLY A 306 -36.56 -9.40 -2.29
N ALA A 307 -36.98 -8.17 -2.47
CA ALA A 307 -36.86 -7.43 -3.72
C ALA A 307 -36.15 -6.09 -3.48
N GLN A 308 -35.27 -5.75 -4.39
CA GLN A 308 -34.63 -4.43 -4.39
C GLN A 308 -35.67 -3.35 -4.72
N LYS A 309 -35.73 -2.28 -3.94
CA LYS A 309 -36.72 -1.21 -4.06
C LYS A 309 -36.08 -0.01 -4.77
N PRO A 310 -36.37 0.25 -6.05
CA PRO A 310 -35.82 1.42 -6.74
C PRO A 310 -36.42 2.72 -6.18
N ILE A 311 -35.66 3.82 -6.28
CA ILE A 311 -36.06 5.17 -5.90
C ILE A 311 -35.50 6.18 -6.91
N GLU A 312 -36.22 7.28 -7.11
CA GLU A 312 -35.81 8.37 -7.99
C GLU A 312 -34.93 9.41 -7.26
N ALA A 313 -34.13 10.15 -8.01
CA ALA A 313 -33.22 11.16 -7.44
C ALA A 313 -33.96 12.29 -6.72
N SER A 314 -35.16 12.68 -7.20
CA SER A 314 -36.04 13.68 -6.58
C SER A 314 -36.46 13.27 -5.18
N ASP A 315 -36.86 11.99 -5.02
CA ASP A 315 -37.33 11.47 -3.73
C ASP A 315 -36.16 11.39 -2.73
N VAL A 316 -35.01 10.96 -3.20
CA VAL A 316 -33.76 10.92 -2.38
C VAL A 316 -33.36 12.33 -1.95
N ALA A 317 -33.38 13.29 -2.87
CA ALA A 317 -33.03 14.68 -2.57
C ALA A 317 -34.01 15.27 -1.52
N ALA A 318 -35.31 15.02 -1.66
CA ALA A 318 -36.31 15.43 -0.68
C ALA A 318 -36.07 14.76 0.69
N MET A 319 -35.84 13.45 0.72
CA MET A 319 -35.52 12.71 1.94
C MET A 319 -34.28 13.28 2.66
N MET A 320 -33.22 13.60 1.92
CA MET A 320 -31.99 14.17 2.47
C MET A 320 -32.14 15.64 2.90
N ALA A 321 -32.98 16.41 2.18
CA ALA A 321 -33.23 17.83 2.46
C ALA A 321 -33.88 18.07 3.83
N TYR A 322 -34.74 17.13 4.27
CA TYR A 322 -35.45 17.18 5.55
C TYR A 322 -34.79 16.31 6.65
N ALA A 323 -33.68 15.67 6.38
CA ALA A 323 -32.95 14.90 7.36
C ALA A 323 -32.11 15.80 8.27
N GLU A 324 -32.13 15.54 9.57
CA GLU A 324 -31.23 16.22 10.53
C GLU A 324 -29.82 15.66 10.45
N ARG A 325 -29.69 14.33 10.28
CA ARG A 325 -28.41 13.61 10.26
C ARG A 325 -28.28 12.78 9.00
N VAL A 326 -27.29 13.11 8.21
CA VAL A 326 -26.95 12.38 6.98
C VAL A 326 -25.54 11.83 7.08
N VAL A 327 -25.38 10.54 6.78
CA VAL A 327 -24.06 9.91 6.70
C VAL A 327 -23.82 9.44 5.26
N ILE A 328 -22.70 9.83 4.69
CA ILE A 328 -22.28 9.42 3.35
C ILE A 328 -21.19 8.34 3.49
N VAL A 329 -21.39 7.20 2.83
CA VAL A 329 -20.50 6.05 2.85
C VAL A 329 -19.85 5.90 1.49
N PRO A 330 -18.64 6.45 1.28
CA PRO A 330 -17.93 6.34 0.02
C PRO A 330 -17.22 4.99 -0.11
N GLY A 331 -17.16 4.47 -1.32
CA GLY A 331 -16.38 3.28 -1.66
C GLY A 331 -15.63 3.47 -2.96
N TYR A 332 -14.93 2.41 -3.40
CA TYR A 332 -14.09 2.46 -4.61
C TYR A 332 -14.88 2.87 -5.87
N GLY A 333 -16.16 2.50 -5.98
CA GLY A 333 -16.99 2.90 -7.11
C GLY A 333 -17.17 4.42 -7.23
N MET A 334 -17.15 5.16 -6.12
CA MET A 334 -17.16 6.63 -6.13
C MET A 334 -15.88 7.18 -6.78
N ALA A 335 -14.71 6.58 -6.47
CA ALA A 335 -13.45 6.95 -7.07
C ALA A 335 -13.43 6.69 -8.59
N VAL A 336 -13.91 5.52 -9.02
CA VAL A 336 -13.98 5.14 -10.43
C VAL A 336 -14.91 6.08 -11.21
N ALA A 337 -16.04 6.48 -10.61
CA ALA A 337 -16.97 7.45 -11.19
C ALA A 337 -16.48 8.90 -11.10
N GLN A 338 -15.38 9.18 -10.37
CA GLN A 338 -14.89 10.53 -10.07
C GLN A 338 -15.96 11.44 -9.45
N ALA A 339 -16.82 10.85 -8.62
CA ALA A 339 -17.98 11.53 -8.05
C ALA A 339 -17.69 12.36 -6.80
N GLN A 340 -16.46 12.33 -6.27
CA GLN A 340 -16.07 12.92 -4.98
C GLN A 340 -16.38 14.42 -4.88
N HIS A 341 -16.18 15.18 -5.95
CA HIS A 341 -16.49 16.62 -5.95
C HIS A 341 -17.99 16.90 -5.90
N LYS A 342 -18.80 16.08 -6.62
CA LYS A 342 -20.26 16.22 -6.60
C LYS A 342 -20.87 15.79 -5.27
N ILE A 343 -20.32 14.76 -4.66
CA ILE A 343 -20.71 14.32 -3.32
C ILE A 343 -20.35 15.37 -2.26
N TRP A 344 -19.20 16.04 -2.41
CA TRP A 344 -18.86 17.16 -1.54
C TRP A 344 -19.80 18.36 -1.74
N GLU A 345 -20.15 18.72 -3.00
CA GLU A 345 -21.13 19.76 -3.29
C GLU A 345 -22.50 19.43 -2.65
N LEU A 346 -22.94 18.16 -2.72
CA LEU A 346 -24.16 17.69 -2.07
C LEU A 346 -24.09 17.89 -0.55
N ALA A 347 -23.00 17.44 0.07
CA ALA A 347 -22.80 17.56 1.52
C ALA A 347 -22.82 19.02 2.00
N GLN A 348 -22.15 19.92 1.26
CA GLN A 348 -22.14 21.37 1.57
C GLN A 348 -23.55 21.95 1.54
N ARG A 349 -24.36 21.60 0.53
CA ARG A 349 -25.74 22.09 0.43
C ARG A 349 -26.62 21.60 1.57
N LEU A 350 -26.51 20.32 1.92
CA LEU A 350 -27.21 19.76 3.06
C LEU A 350 -26.82 20.47 4.36
N GLY A 351 -25.54 20.77 4.53
CA GLY A 351 -25.04 21.56 5.67
C GLY A 351 -25.57 22.99 5.70
N GLN A 352 -25.71 23.65 4.55
CA GLN A 352 -26.29 25.01 4.44
C GLN A 352 -27.76 25.02 4.84
N ARG A 353 -28.48 23.89 4.65
CA ARG A 353 -29.87 23.71 5.10
C ARG A 353 -30.00 23.35 6.59
N GLY A 354 -28.89 23.23 7.31
CA GLY A 354 -28.87 22.89 8.73
C GLY A 354 -28.69 21.40 9.03
N GLY A 355 -28.57 20.55 8.02
CA GLY A 355 -28.32 19.12 8.18
C GLY A 355 -26.89 18.86 8.66
N LYS A 356 -26.71 17.90 9.57
CA LYS A 356 -25.40 17.43 10.04
C LYS A 356 -24.92 16.31 9.12
N VAL A 357 -23.90 16.59 8.31
CA VAL A 357 -23.34 15.61 7.38
C VAL A 357 -22.01 15.07 7.87
N LYS A 358 -21.83 13.74 7.84
CA LYS A 358 -20.57 13.05 8.10
C LYS A 358 -20.24 12.07 6.97
N PHE A 359 -18.95 11.79 6.80
CA PHE A 359 -18.49 10.75 5.89
C PHE A 359 -17.97 9.57 6.71
N ALA A 360 -18.54 8.38 6.48
CA ALA A 360 -18.15 7.16 7.17
C ALA A 360 -17.15 6.37 6.33
N ILE A 361 -15.94 6.21 6.83
CA ILE A 361 -14.85 5.55 6.11
C ILE A 361 -14.62 4.15 6.66
N HIS A 362 -14.59 3.18 5.77
CA HIS A 362 -14.13 1.84 6.10
C HIS A 362 -12.63 1.72 5.80
N PRO A 363 -11.80 1.12 6.70
CA PRO A 363 -10.33 1.06 6.56
C PRO A 363 -9.84 0.42 5.26
N VAL A 364 -10.61 -0.51 4.69
CA VAL A 364 -10.28 -1.21 3.43
C VAL A 364 -11.14 -0.78 2.25
N ALA A 365 -11.93 0.29 2.39
CA ALA A 365 -12.63 0.87 1.26
C ALA A 365 -11.63 1.45 0.25
N GLY A 366 -11.59 0.91 -0.96
CA GLY A 366 -10.65 1.34 -1.99
C GLY A 366 -9.62 0.28 -2.35
N ARG A 367 -8.49 0.72 -2.92
CA ARG A 367 -7.37 -0.12 -3.38
C ARG A 367 -6.07 0.10 -2.62
N MET A 368 -6.05 0.98 -1.64
CA MET A 368 -4.93 1.23 -0.73
C MET A 368 -5.46 1.75 0.62
N PRO A 369 -4.67 1.67 1.71
CA PRO A 369 -5.03 2.27 2.99
C PRO A 369 -5.29 3.77 2.83
N GLY A 370 -6.37 4.26 3.44
CA GLY A 370 -6.71 5.68 3.40
C GLY A 370 -7.17 6.21 2.03
N HIS A 371 -7.46 5.34 1.06
CA HIS A 371 -7.86 5.75 -0.29
C HIS A 371 -9.04 6.74 -0.27
N MET A 372 -10.08 6.46 0.50
CA MET A 372 -11.23 7.34 0.61
C MET A 372 -10.89 8.67 1.29
N ASN A 373 -10.02 8.64 2.31
CA ASN A 373 -9.58 9.87 2.99
C ASN A 373 -8.84 10.80 2.01
N VAL A 374 -7.99 10.25 1.15
CA VAL A 374 -7.25 11.02 0.13
C VAL A 374 -8.21 11.64 -0.90
N LEU A 375 -9.19 10.87 -1.39
CA LEU A 375 -10.19 11.35 -2.36
C LEU A 375 -11.08 12.45 -1.78
N LEU A 376 -11.52 12.29 -0.54
CA LEU A 376 -12.32 13.30 0.13
C LEU A 376 -11.50 14.57 0.43
N ALA A 377 -10.24 14.42 0.81
CA ALA A 377 -9.32 15.54 1.01
C ALA A 377 -9.05 16.30 -0.30
N GLU A 378 -8.93 15.58 -1.44
CA GLU A 378 -8.81 16.20 -2.77
C GLU A 378 -10.06 17.02 -3.11
N ALA A 379 -11.24 16.48 -2.81
CA ALA A 379 -12.50 17.19 -3.00
C ALA A 379 -12.69 18.40 -2.08
N GLY A 380 -11.79 18.57 -1.09
CA GLY A 380 -11.83 19.67 -0.14
C GLY A 380 -12.72 19.41 1.09
N VAL A 381 -13.03 18.17 1.38
CA VAL A 381 -13.82 17.79 2.58
C VAL A 381 -12.98 18.04 3.83
N PRO A 382 -13.47 18.83 4.81
CA PRO A 382 -12.82 18.99 6.10
C PRO A 382 -12.68 17.66 6.86
N TYR A 383 -11.56 17.46 7.51
CA TYR A 383 -11.26 16.20 8.22
C TYR A 383 -12.19 15.93 9.41
N ASP A 384 -12.73 16.95 10.03
CA ASP A 384 -13.71 16.86 11.13
C ASP A 384 -15.06 16.25 10.69
N LEU A 385 -15.35 16.25 9.40
CA LEU A 385 -16.51 15.58 8.83
C LEU A 385 -16.26 14.11 8.47
N ILE A 386 -15.01 13.66 8.52
CA ILE A 386 -14.60 12.29 8.18
C ILE A 386 -14.49 11.51 9.48
N ALA A 387 -15.31 10.46 9.61
CA ALA A 387 -15.33 9.59 10.78
C ALA A 387 -14.86 8.18 10.40
N ASP A 388 -14.02 7.60 11.26
CA ASP A 388 -13.59 6.21 11.14
C ASP A 388 -14.73 5.26 11.54
N MET A 389 -14.65 4.01 11.08
CA MET A 389 -15.69 3.00 11.27
C MET A 389 -16.05 2.79 12.74
N ASP A 390 -15.09 2.74 13.63
CA ASP A 390 -15.33 2.48 15.06
C ASP A 390 -16.07 3.63 15.75
N ASP A 391 -15.85 4.87 15.27
CA ASP A 391 -16.49 6.06 15.79
C ASP A 391 -17.90 6.24 15.24
N ILE A 392 -18.12 5.92 13.96
CA ILE A 392 -19.39 6.18 13.29
C ILE A 392 -20.41 5.06 13.47
N ASN A 393 -19.99 3.80 13.65
CA ASN A 393 -20.91 2.66 13.78
C ASN A 393 -21.98 2.85 14.86
N PRO A 394 -21.69 3.39 16.05
CA PRO A 394 -22.71 3.66 17.07
C PRO A 394 -23.72 4.75 16.66
N GLU A 395 -23.36 5.63 15.71
CA GLU A 395 -24.21 6.76 15.30
C GLU A 395 -25.27 6.37 14.26
N PHE A 396 -25.10 5.23 13.55
CA PHE A 396 -26.06 4.84 12.50
C PHE A 396 -27.49 4.68 13.01
N ALA A 397 -27.69 4.17 14.22
CA ALA A 397 -29.03 4.04 14.83
C ALA A 397 -29.76 5.37 14.99
N ASN A 398 -29.04 6.48 15.06
CA ASN A 398 -29.56 7.84 15.19
C ASN A 398 -29.50 8.63 13.87
N THR A 399 -29.11 7.98 12.75
CA THR A 399 -28.96 8.61 11.44
C THR A 399 -30.25 8.50 10.65
N ASP A 400 -30.73 9.62 10.12
CA ASP A 400 -31.97 9.66 9.35
C ASP A 400 -31.81 9.08 7.96
N VAL A 401 -30.74 9.45 7.27
CA VAL A 401 -30.43 8.98 5.91
C VAL A 401 -28.95 8.61 5.78
N VAL A 402 -28.69 7.42 5.27
CA VAL A 402 -27.37 7.00 4.83
C VAL A 402 -27.34 6.93 3.31
N LEU A 403 -26.35 7.60 2.70
CA LEU A 403 -26.09 7.52 1.26
C LEU A 403 -24.85 6.67 1.02
N VAL A 404 -25.02 5.47 0.47
CA VAL A 404 -23.91 4.58 0.08
C VAL A 404 -23.60 4.81 -1.38
N ILE A 405 -22.34 5.16 -1.69
CA ILE A 405 -21.90 5.37 -3.07
C ILE A 405 -20.61 4.60 -3.36
N GLY A 406 -20.72 3.61 -4.24
CA GLY A 406 -19.56 2.83 -4.68
C GLY A 406 -18.98 1.87 -3.63
N ALA A 407 -19.67 1.63 -2.51
CA ALA A 407 -19.34 0.61 -1.52
C ALA A 407 -20.26 -0.61 -1.68
N ASN A 408 -19.75 -1.81 -1.37
CA ASN A 408 -20.53 -3.05 -1.41
C ASN A 408 -20.22 -3.94 -0.20
N ASP A 409 -19.15 -4.76 -0.26
CA ASP A 409 -18.86 -5.75 0.79
C ASP A 409 -18.69 -5.12 2.18
N VAL A 410 -18.13 -3.93 2.26
CA VAL A 410 -17.88 -3.19 3.52
C VAL A 410 -19.15 -2.68 4.23
N VAL A 411 -20.30 -2.80 3.60
CA VAL A 411 -21.63 -2.46 4.16
C VAL A 411 -22.58 -3.68 4.19
N ASN A 412 -22.06 -4.89 3.92
CA ASN A 412 -22.87 -6.09 3.82
C ASN A 412 -23.09 -6.73 5.20
N PRO A 413 -24.31 -6.76 5.74
CA PRO A 413 -24.61 -7.33 7.05
C PRO A 413 -24.34 -8.84 7.15
N VAL A 414 -24.26 -9.55 6.02
CA VAL A 414 -23.90 -10.98 5.95
C VAL A 414 -22.54 -11.27 6.61
N ALA A 415 -21.64 -10.29 6.63
CA ALA A 415 -20.37 -10.40 7.33
C ALA A 415 -20.51 -10.70 8.84
N ARG A 416 -21.66 -10.35 9.45
CA ARG A 416 -21.96 -10.60 10.86
C ARG A 416 -22.88 -11.79 11.09
N THR A 417 -23.77 -12.09 10.12
CA THR A 417 -24.91 -12.98 10.32
C THR A 417 -24.72 -14.38 9.75
N ASP A 418 -23.89 -14.55 8.72
CA ASP A 418 -23.77 -15.85 8.04
C ASP A 418 -22.34 -16.40 8.14
N PRO A 419 -22.09 -17.42 9.02
CA PRO A 419 -20.80 -18.06 9.17
C PRO A 419 -20.27 -18.76 7.90
N ALA A 420 -21.16 -19.10 6.95
CA ALA A 420 -20.77 -19.71 5.68
C ALA A 420 -20.31 -18.68 4.63
N SER A 421 -20.53 -17.40 4.88
CA SER A 421 -20.13 -16.32 3.98
C SER A 421 -18.61 -16.14 3.91
N PRO A 422 -18.04 -15.93 2.72
CA PRO A 422 -16.60 -15.64 2.55
C PRO A 422 -16.13 -14.35 3.22
N ILE A 423 -17.05 -13.46 3.60
CA ILE A 423 -16.75 -12.22 4.33
C ILE A 423 -17.10 -12.31 5.82
N TYR A 424 -17.51 -13.48 6.32
CA TYR A 424 -17.86 -13.62 7.74
C TYR A 424 -16.73 -13.18 8.67
N GLY A 425 -17.10 -12.41 9.70
CA GLY A 425 -16.16 -11.85 10.68
C GLY A 425 -15.41 -10.60 10.18
N MET A 426 -15.60 -10.18 8.92
CA MET A 426 -15.09 -8.89 8.47
C MET A 426 -15.81 -7.75 9.20
N PRO A 427 -15.09 -6.79 9.79
CA PRO A 427 -15.70 -5.57 10.29
C PRO A 427 -16.45 -4.86 9.14
N VAL A 428 -17.62 -4.34 9.38
CA VAL A 428 -18.44 -3.63 8.40
C VAL A 428 -19.04 -2.37 9.00
N LEU A 429 -19.39 -1.42 8.15
CA LEU A 429 -20.18 -0.27 8.53
C LEU A 429 -21.65 -0.70 8.71
N ASP A 430 -22.21 -0.44 9.88
CA ASP A 430 -23.52 -0.92 10.31
C ASP A 430 -24.67 -0.06 9.75
N VAL A 431 -24.59 0.28 8.47
CA VAL A 431 -25.55 1.17 7.79
C VAL A 431 -26.99 0.66 7.82
N VAL A 432 -27.18 -0.65 7.94
CA VAL A 432 -28.51 -1.27 8.06
C VAL A 432 -29.30 -0.77 9.29
N ASN A 433 -28.61 -0.25 10.29
CA ASN A 433 -29.24 0.28 11.51
C ASN A 433 -29.82 1.71 11.34
N ALA A 434 -29.52 2.39 10.24
CA ALA A 434 -30.04 3.73 9.98
C ALA A 434 -31.58 3.67 9.64
N ARG A 435 -32.25 4.80 9.79
CA ARG A 435 -33.68 4.88 9.47
C ARG A 435 -33.98 4.65 7.99
N ASN A 436 -33.15 5.26 7.11
CA ASN A 436 -33.26 5.09 5.65
C ASN A 436 -31.85 4.92 5.07
N VAL A 437 -31.71 3.97 4.15
CA VAL A 437 -30.47 3.73 3.42
C VAL A 437 -30.74 3.88 1.93
N VAL A 438 -29.96 4.71 1.26
CA VAL A 438 -29.98 4.87 -0.19
C VAL A 438 -28.66 4.38 -0.75
N VAL A 439 -28.71 3.48 -1.73
CA VAL A 439 -27.52 2.92 -2.35
C VAL A 439 -27.47 3.33 -3.82
N ILE A 440 -26.44 4.07 -4.20
CA ILE A 440 -26.15 4.40 -5.62
C ILE A 440 -25.39 3.25 -6.24
N LYS A 441 -25.93 2.65 -7.30
CA LYS A 441 -25.34 1.50 -7.97
C LYS A 441 -25.67 1.47 -9.46
N ARG A 442 -24.66 1.14 -10.30
CA ARG A 442 -24.85 1.05 -11.76
C ARG A 442 -25.75 -0.10 -12.21
N GLY A 443 -25.83 -1.17 -11.46
CA GLY A 443 -26.62 -2.36 -11.81
C GLY A 443 -26.58 -3.43 -10.73
N LYS A 444 -27.07 -4.63 -11.05
CA LYS A 444 -27.24 -5.75 -10.11
C LYS A 444 -25.97 -6.57 -9.83
N GLY A 445 -24.78 -6.14 -10.28
CA GLY A 445 -23.51 -6.88 -10.09
C GLY A 445 -23.13 -7.05 -8.60
N THR A 446 -22.34 -8.08 -8.31
CA THR A 446 -21.79 -8.38 -6.98
C THR A 446 -20.55 -7.54 -6.65
N GLY A 447 -20.12 -7.53 -5.36
CA GLY A 447 -18.87 -6.93 -4.91
C GLY A 447 -17.64 -7.78 -5.21
N PHE A 448 -16.50 -7.42 -4.63
CA PHE A 448 -15.23 -8.16 -4.78
C PHE A 448 -15.30 -9.58 -4.22
N ALA A 449 -16.11 -9.79 -3.18
CA ALA A 449 -16.31 -11.12 -2.60
C ALA A 449 -17.14 -12.06 -3.50
N GLY A 450 -17.76 -11.54 -4.56
CA GLY A 450 -18.57 -12.30 -5.50
C GLY A 450 -19.91 -12.76 -4.93
N ILE A 451 -20.35 -12.19 -3.79
CA ILE A 451 -21.60 -12.51 -3.12
C ILE A 451 -22.60 -11.36 -3.24
N GLU A 452 -23.87 -11.68 -3.12
CA GLU A 452 -24.93 -10.68 -3.01
C GLU A 452 -24.87 -9.94 -1.67
N ASN A 453 -25.33 -8.69 -1.66
CA ASN A 453 -25.37 -7.88 -0.46
C ASN A 453 -26.80 -7.84 0.11
N ALA A 454 -26.98 -8.41 1.30
CA ALA A 454 -28.26 -8.46 1.98
C ALA A 454 -28.82 -7.07 2.32
N LEU A 455 -27.96 -6.05 2.46
CA LEU A 455 -28.38 -4.67 2.66
C LEU A 455 -29.32 -4.19 1.56
N PHE A 456 -29.10 -4.60 0.32
CA PHE A 456 -29.91 -4.11 -0.83
C PHE A 456 -31.35 -4.59 -0.82
N TYR A 457 -31.63 -5.61 -0.03
CA TYR A 457 -32.95 -6.22 0.15
C TYR A 457 -33.61 -5.83 1.48
N ALA A 458 -32.92 -5.07 2.33
CA ALA A 458 -33.42 -4.64 3.62
C ALA A 458 -34.65 -3.69 3.46
N ASP A 459 -35.54 -3.69 4.45
CA ASP A 459 -36.80 -2.93 4.38
C ASP A 459 -36.56 -1.41 4.33
N ASN A 460 -35.53 -0.93 4.99
CA ASN A 460 -35.15 0.48 5.05
C ASN A 460 -34.26 0.92 3.89
N THR A 461 -33.92 0.02 2.94
CA THR A 461 -33.01 0.30 1.84
C THR A 461 -33.71 0.57 0.52
N ARG A 462 -33.22 1.55 -0.21
CA ARG A 462 -33.69 1.95 -1.55
C ARG A 462 -32.46 2.01 -2.50
N MET A 463 -32.68 1.65 -3.76
CA MET A 463 -31.67 1.59 -4.79
C MET A 463 -31.85 2.73 -5.79
N LEU A 464 -30.90 3.67 -5.81
CA LEU A 464 -30.77 4.69 -6.86
C LEU A 464 -29.85 4.14 -7.95
N TYR A 465 -30.45 3.64 -9.03
CA TYR A 465 -29.70 3.07 -10.14
C TYR A 465 -29.16 4.15 -11.06
N GLY A 466 -27.89 4.07 -11.41
CA GLY A 466 -27.23 4.98 -12.33
C GLY A 466 -25.72 4.99 -12.17
N ASP A 467 -25.04 5.72 -13.04
CA ASP A 467 -23.63 6.03 -12.85
C ASP A 467 -23.42 6.91 -11.60
N GLY A 468 -22.34 6.67 -10.87
CA GLY A 468 -22.13 7.38 -9.59
C GLY A 468 -21.98 8.89 -9.74
N ALA A 469 -21.37 9.38 -10.82
CA ALA A 469 -21.22 10.81 -11.06
C ALA A 469 -22.53 11.44 -11.52
N GLU A 470 -23.28 10.76 -12.41
CA GLU A 470 -24.58 11.22 -12.90
C GLU A 470 -25.61 11.25 -11.78
N ALA A 471 -25.69 10.19 -10.96
CA ALA A 471 -26.58 10.13 -9.80
C ALA A 471 -26.28 11.23 -8.79
N ALA A 472 -24.99 11.45 -8.46
CA ALA A 472 -24.58 12.53 -7.57
C ALA A 472 -24.92 13.92 -8.14
N ALA A 473 -24.73 14.14 -9.45
CA ALA A 473 -25.08 15.39 -10.11
C ALA A 473 -26.60 15.63 -10.11
N SER A 474 -27.40 14.58 -10.35
CA SER A 474 -28.85 14.64 -10.27
C SER A 474 -29.33 14.99 -8.86
N LEU A 475 -28.78 14.37 -7.81
CA LEU A 475 -29.10 14.71 -6.41
C LEU A 475 -28.81 16.18 -6.10
N VAL A 476 -27.66 16.70 -6.57
CA VAL A 476 -27.32 18.12 -6.40
C VAL A 476 -28.32 19.03 -7.14
N SER A 477 -28.73 18.64 -8.35
CA SER A 477 -29.69 19.41 -9.16
C SER A 477 -31.08 19.44 -8.50
N GLU A 478 -31.56 18.27 -8.06
CA GLU A 478 -32.87 18.18 -7.38
C GLU A 478 -32.85 18.95 -6.05
N LEU A 479 -31.77 18.89 -5.30
CA LEU A 479 -31.63 19.67 -4.07
C LEU A 479 -31.63 21.18 -4.35
N LYS A 480 -31.02 21.64 -5.47
CA LYS A 480 -31.08 23.04 -5.92
C LYS A 480 -32.50 23.45 -6.29
N ALA A 481 -33.27 22.57 -6.95
CA ALA A 481 -34.64 22.84 -7.32
C ALA A 481 -35.52 23.05 -6.07
N LEU A 482 -35.26 22.30 -4.99
CA LEU A 482 -35.95 22.49 -3.70
C LEU A 482 -35.56 23.82 -3.01
N ASP A 483 -34.38 24.37 -3.29
CA ASP A 483 -33.93 25.66 -2.77
C ASP A 483 -34.55 26.86 -3.53
N GLY A 484 -34.80 26.70 -4.84
CA GLY A 484 -35.34 27.74 -5.72
C GLY A 484 -36.87 27.88 -5.71
N GLY A 485 -37.56 27.03 -4.94
CA GLY A 485 -39.01 27.04 -4.79
C GLY A 485 -39.55 27.87 -3.61
N HIS A 486 -38.70 28.64 -2.96
CA HIS A 486 -39.07 29.53 -1.85
C HIS A 486 -38.78 30.97 -2.21
#